data_c491478507086aed6aa8729635228d3d
#
_entry.id   c491478507086aed6aa8729635228d3d
#
_cell.length_a   1.000
_cell.length_b   1.000
_cell.length_c   1.000
_cell.angle_alpha   90.00
_cell.angle_beta   90.00
_cell.angle_gamma   90.00
#
_symmetry.space_group_name_H-M   'P 1'
#
loop_
_entity.id
_entity.type
_entity.pdbx_description
1 polymer ?
#
loop_
_entity_poly.entity_id
_entity_poly.type
_entity_poly.pdbx_seq_one_letter_code
_entity_poly.pdbx_strand_id
1 'polypeptide(L)'
;MDFDDLLVYTYILFRDFPEVLARYREQFRYVLVDEYQDTNYAQHSIVLQLTKENQRVCVVGDDAQSIYSFRGADIDNILYFTKIYPNTKVFKLEQNYRSTQTIVCAANSLIEKNERQIRKAVFSEKEKGEPIGVFQAYSDVEEGDIVANKIAELRREYRYGYAEFAILYRTNAQSRIFEEALRKRSMPYKIY
;
A
#
# COMPACT_ATOMS: atom_id res chain seq x y z
N MET A 1 -25.29 6.27 11.05
CA MET A 1 -24.13 6.87 10.36
C MET A 1 -23.04 5.83 10.31
N ASP A 2 -22.64 5.43 9.13
CA ASP A 2 -21.47 4.57 8.91
C ASP A 2 -20.23 5.42 8.50
N PHE A 3 -19.13 4.77 8.14
CA PHE A 3 -17.91 5.49 7.76
C PHE A 3 -18.06 6.24 6.44
N ASP A 4 -18.85 5.73 5.51
CA ASP A 4 -19.11 6.39 4.22
C ASP A 4 -19.94 7.64 4.40
N ASP A 5 -20.93 7.60 5.31
CA ASP A 5 -21.72 8.77 5.69
C ASP A 5 -20.84 9.91 6.21
N LEU A 6 -19.81 9.60 7.01
CA LEU A 6 -18.90 10.64 7.54
C LEU A 6 -18.16 11.37 6.41
N LEU A 7 -17.73 10.67 5.38
CA LEU A 7 -17.07 11.27 4.23
C LEU A 7 -18.05 12.08 3.37
N VAL A 8 -19.20 11.49 3.05
CA VAL A 8 -20.20 12.12 2.19
C VAL A 8 -20.77 13.38 2.84
N TYR A 9 -21.14 13.31 4.12
CA TYR A 9 -21.68 14.48 4.82
C TYR A 9 -20.63 15.56 5.06
N THR A 10 -19.36 15.19 5.26
CA THR A 10 -18.27 16.19 5.33
C THR A 10 -18.10 16.91 4.00
N TYR A 11 -18.11 16.16 2.89
CA TYR A 11 -18.04 16.75 1.55
C TYR A 11 -19.22 17.70 1.29
N ILE A 12 -20.45 17.28 1.62
CA ILE A 12 -21.68 18.11 1.47
C ILE A 12 -21.60 19.35 2.37
N LEU A 13 -21.20 19.18 3.62
CA LEU A 13 -21.05 20.28 4.58
C LEU A 13 -20.11 21.36 4.05
N PHE A 14 -18.97 20.99 3.53
CA PHE A 14 -18.00 21.93 2.98
C PHE A 14 -18.47 22.57 1.67
N ARG A 15 -19.26 21.83 0.86
CA ARG A 15 -19.82 22.35 -0.38
C ARG A 15 -20.93 23.37 -0.14
N ASP A 16 -21.84 23.07 0.78
CA ASP A 16 -23.10 23.81 0.96
C ASP A 16 -23.01 24.89 2.04
N PHE A 17 -22.00 24.85 2.92
CA PHE A 17 -21.79 25.78 4.01
C PHE A 17 -20.39 26.42 3.97
N PRO A 18 -20.19 27.45 3.11
CA PRO A 18 -18.86 28.06 2.93
C PRO A 18 -18.26 28.65 4.22
N GLU A 19 -19.10 29.14 5.14
CA GLU A 19 -18.67 29.66 6.43
C GLU A 19 -18.05 28.59 7.32
N VAL A 20 -18.56 27.35 7.26
CA VAL A 20 -18.00 26.19 7.95
C VAL A 20 -16.66 25.85 7.35
N LEU A 21 -16.59 25.76 6.02
CA LEU A 21 -15.34 25.49 5.30
C LEU A 21 -14.27 26.53 5.62
N ALA A 22 -14.63 27.82 5.62
CA ALA A 22 -13.70 28.92 5.94
C ALA A 22 -13.09 28.75 7.34
N ARG A 23 -13.92 28.39 8.34
CA ARG A 23 -13.45 28.10 9.69
C ARG A 23 -12.41 26.97 9.73
N TYR A 24 -12.67 25.87 9.01
CA TYR A 24 -11.73 24.75 8.97
C TYR A 24 -10.45 25.07 8.16
N ARG A 25 -10.53 25.88 7.11
CA ARG A 25 -9.35 26.39 6.38
C ARG A 25 -8.45 27.26 7.25
N GLU A 26 -9.05 28.04 8.13
CA GLU A 26 -8.30 28.85 9.11
C GLU A 26 -7.65 27.97 10.18
N GLN A 27 -8.36 26.95 10.66
CA GLN A 27 -7.90 26.01 11.67
C GLN A 27 -6.78 25.12 11.12
N PHE A 28 -6.94 24.55 9.93
CA PHE A 28 -5.99 23.64 9.28
C PHE A 28 -5.10 24.41 8.31
N ARG A 29 -4.04 25.02 8.85
CA ARG A 29 -3.11 25.83 8.05
C ARG A 29 -2.28 25.01 7.07
N TYR A 30 -2.04 23.74 7.34
CA TYR A 30 -1.38 22.76 6.49
C TYR A 30 -2.14 21.45 6.55
N VAL A 31 -2.28 20.81 5.39
CA VAL A 31 -2.91 19.49 5.26
C VAL A 31 -1.83 18.53 4.75
N LEU A 32 -1.60 17.46 5.50
CA LEU A 32 -0.68 16.40 5.13
C LEU A 32 -1.50 15.12 4.96
N VAL A 33 -1.36 14.47 3.81
CA VAL A 33 -2.10 13.25 3.49
C VAL A 33 -1.10 12.17 3.13
N ASP A 34 -1.22 11.05 3.81
CA ASP A 34 -0.45 9.83 3.51
C ASP A 34 -1.28 8.85 2.67
N GLU A 35 -0.61 7.93 2.00
CA GLU A 35 -1.22 6.91 1.12
C GLU A 35 -2.20 7.52 0.09
N TYR A 36 -1.82 8.64 -0.50
CA TYR A 36 -2.71 9.43 -1.35
C TYR A 36 -3.21 8.69 -2.59
N GLN A 37 -2.47 7.69 -3.08
CA GLN A 37 -2.87 6.83 -4.19
C GLN A 37 -4.13 6.00 -3.91
N ASP A 38 -4.48 5.83 -2.62
CA ASP A 38 -5.64 5.04 -2.20
C ASP A 38 -6.89 5.90 -1.89
N THR A 39 -6.81 7.21 -2.15
CA THR A 39 -7.93 8.11 -1.89
C THR A 39 -9.05 7.93 -2.92
N ASN A 40 -10.29 7.90 -2.42
CA ASN A 40 -11.48 7.94 -3.26
C ASN A 40 -11.90 9.40 -3.58
N TYR A 41 -12.92 9.55 -4.43
CA TYR A 41 -13.42 10.85 -4.86
C TYR A 41 -13.83 11.77 -3.70
N ALA A 42 -14.52 11.25 -2.70
CA ALA A 42 -14.98 12.07 -1.55
C ALA A 42 -13.79 12.57 -0.72
N GLN A 43 -12.83 11.70 -0.41
CA GLN A 43 -11.61 12.05 0.31
C GLN A 43 -10.80 13.10 -0.44
N HIS A 44 -10.53 12.86 -1.72
CA HIS A 44 -9.83 13.81 -2.60
C HIS A 44 -10.54 15.16 -2.64
N SER A 45 -11.88 15.18 -2.80
CA SER A 45 -12.68 16.40 -2.85
C SER A 45 -12.66 17.19 -1.54
N ILE A 46 -12.65 16.53 -0.39
CA ILE A 46 -12.50 17.17 0.93
C ILE A 46 -11.13 17.86 1.02
N VAL A 47 -10.06 17.17 0.61
CA VAL A 47 -8.70 17.75 0.57
C VAL A 47 -8.67 18.98 -0.34
N LEU A 48 -9.24 18.89 -1.53
CA LEU A 48 -9.32 20.02 -2.47
C LEU A 48 -10.07 21.21 -1.86
N GLN A 49 -11.23 20.99 -1.25
CA GLN A 49 -12.00 22.06 -0.64
C GLN A 49 -11.21 22.79 0.45
N LEU A 50 -10.44 22.06 1.25
CA LEU A 50 -9.62 22.65 2.31
C LEU A 50 -8.40 23.42 1.79
N THR A 51 -7.80 23.00 0.68
CA THR A 51 -6.43 23.41 0.32
C THR A 51 -6.30 24.16 -0.99
N LYS A 52 -7.32 24.15 -1.87
CA LYS A 52 -7.27 24.75 -3.21
C LYS A 52 -6.88 26.22 -3.21
N GLU A 53 -7.34 27.00 -2.24
CA GLU A 53 -7.08 28.44 -2.17
C GLU A 53 -5.69 28.75 -1.62
N ASN A 54 -5.30 28.11 -0.52
CA ASN A 54 -4.03 28.39 0.16
C ASN A 54 -2.86 27.55 -0.38
N GLN A 55 -3.13 26.47 -1.11
CA GLN A 55 -2.17 25.50 -1.67
C GLN A 55 -1.17 24.92 -0.64
N ARG A 56 -1.56 24.92 0.65
CA ARG A 56 -0.73 24.41 1.74
C ARG A 56 -1.03 22.93 2.00
N VAL A 57 -0.66 22.10 1.05
CA VAL A 57 -0.89 20.65 1.09
C VAL A 57 0.40 19.90 0.76
N CYS A 58 0.63 18.83 1.47
CA CYS A 58 1.65 17.86 1.17
C CYS A 58 1.00 16.48 1.09
N VAL A 59 1.22 15.78 0.00
CA VAL A 59 0.75 14.41 -0.15
C VAL A 59 1.94 13.47 -0.27
N VAL A 60 1.83 12.34 0.38
CA VAL A 60 2.78 11.23 0.29
C VAL A 60 2.04 10.03 -0.26
N GLY A 61 2.67 9.29 -1.14
CA GLY A 61 2.07 8.09 -1.71
C GLY A 61 2.99 7.39 -2.68
N ASP A 62 2.61 6.20 -3.03
CA ASP A 62 3.30 5.34 -3.99
C ASP A 62 2.27 4.82 -5.01
N ASP A 63 2.29 5.38 -6.21
CA ASP A 63 1.42 4.99 -7.32
C ASP A 63 1.54 3.49 -7.67
N ALA A 64 2.71 2.89 -7.44
CA ALA A 64 2.94 1.46 -7.64
C ALA A 64 2.17 0.58 -6.64
N GLN A 65 1.74 1.14 -5.50
CA GLN A 65 0.97 0.46 -4.46
C GLN A 65 -0.53 0.73 -4.53
N SER A 66 -1.04 1.41 -5.56
CA SER A 66 -2.47 1.66 -5.76
C SER A 66 -3.21 0.38 -6.13
N ILE A 67 -3.68 -0.36 -5.12
CA ILE A 67 -4.37 -1.65 -5.28
C ILE A 67 -5.83 -1.64 -4.81
N TYR A 68 -6.36 -0.48 -4.38
CA TYR A 68 -7.70 -0.35 -3.81
C TYR A 68 -8.74 0.25 -4.77
N SER A 69 -8.53 0.16 -6.08
CA SER A 69 -9.51 0.64 -7.09
C SER A 69 -10.89 -0.02 -6.93
N PHE A 70 -10.95 -1.28 -6.50
CA PHE A 70 -12.19 -2.00 -6.21
C PHE A 70 -12.96 -1.44 -5.00
N ARG A 71 -12.34 -0.57 -4.19
CA ARG A 71 -12.95 0.21 -3.09
C ARG A 71 -13.16 1.66 -3.45
N GLY A 72 -13.05 2.03 -4.74
CA GLY A 72 -13.26 3.38 -5.22
C GLY A 72 -12.03 4.29 -5.14
N ALA A 73 -10.85 3.76 -4.83
CA ALA A 73 -9.62 4.54 -4.96
C ALA A 73 -9.35 4.89 -6.42
N ASP A 74 -8.89 6.12 -6.64
CA ASP A 74 -8.57 6.63 -7.96
C ASP A 74 -7.11 7.10 -8.04
N ILE A 75 -6.29 6.33 -8.75
CA ILE A 75 -4.86 6.62 -8.95
C ILE A 75 -4.64 7.99 -9.61
N ASP A 76 -5.62 8.50 -10.36
CA ASP A 76 -5.52 9.81 -11.01
C ASP A 76 -5.38 10.95 -10.01
N ASN A 77 -5.83 10.77 -8.78
CA ASN A 77 -5.66 11.75 -7.70
C ASN A 77 -4.18 12.06 -7.46
N ILE A 78 -3.30 11.07 -7.46
CA ILE A 78 -1.86 11.27 -7.29
C ILE A 78 -1.15 11.59 -8.61
N LEU A 79 -1.52 10.94 -9.71
CA LEU A 79 -0.87 11.16 -11.02
C LEU A 79 -1.09 12.57 -11.56
N TYR A 80 -2.25 13.18 -11.29
CA TYR A 80 -2.58 14.53 -11.75
C TYR A 80 -2.45 15.60 -10.67
N PHE A 81 -1.89 15.28 -9.53
CA PHE A 81 -1.73 16.21 -8.41
C PHE A 81 -1.04 17.52 -8.83
N THR A 82 0.03 17.43 -9.61
CA THR A 82 0.77 18.61 -10.11
C THR A 82 -0.02 19.47 -11.09
N LYS A 83 -1.05 18.92 -11.75
CA LYS A 83 -1.97 19.69 -12.60
C LYS A 83 -2.97 20.49 -11.78
N ILE A 84 -3.36 19.95 -10.64
CA ILE A 84 -4.31 20.59 -9.72
C ILE A 84 -3.59 21.67 -8.91
N TYR A 85 -2.35 21.42 -8.51
CA TYR A 85 -1.50 22.32 -7.74
C TYR A 85 -0.23 22.68 -8.54
N PRO A 86 -0.28 23.75 -9.39
CA PRO A 86 0.80 24.05 -10.34
C PRO A 86 2.16 24.36 -9.68
N ASN A 87 2.16 24.82 -8.43
CA ASN A 87 3.37 25.15 -7.69
C ASN A 87 3.97 23.97 -6.91
N THR A 88 3.52 22.74 -7.17
CA THR A 88 3.97 21.52 -6.48
C THR A 88 5.46 21.26 -6.76
N LYS A 89 6.19 20.99 -5.68
CA LYS A 89 7.53 20.38 -5.76
C LYS A 89 7.41 18.89 -5.52
N VAL A 90 7.91 18.10 -6.46
CA VAL A 90 7.90 16.64 -6.37
C VAL A 90 9.25 16.16 -5.87
N PHE A 91 9.23 15.37 -4.81
CA PHE A 91 10.41 14.69 -4.27
C PHE A 91 10.19 13.18 -4.42
N LYS A 92 11.18 12.49 -4.99
CA LYS A 92 11.14 11.03 -5.13
C LYS A 92 12.01 10.41 -4.05
N LEU A 93 11.40 9.52 -3.25
CA LEU A 93 12.10 8.74 -2.24
C LEU A 93 12.46 7.39 -2.88
N GLU A 94 13.63 7.29 -3.49
CA GLU A 94 14.03 6.13 -4.30
C GLU A 94 14.84 5.11 -3.52
N GLN A 95 15.42 5.47 -2.38
CA GLN A 95 16.16 4.54 -1.54
C GLN A 95 15.23 3.68 -0.69
N ASN A 96 15.32 2.36 -0.86
CA ASN A 96 14.62 1.37 -0.05
C ASN A 96 15.52 0.88 1.08
N TYR A 97 15.09 1.13 2.32
CA TYR A 97 15.81 0.74 3.53
C TYR A 97 15.32 -0.59 4.11
N ARG A 98 14.26 -1.16 3.57
CA ARG A 98 13.61 -2.39 4.08
C ARG A 98 14.22 -3.65 3.50
N SER A 99 14.33 -3.71 2.19
CA SER A 99 14.56 -4.95 1.44
C SER A 99 15.99 -5.04 0.90
N THR A 100 16.44 -6.27 0.64
CA THR A 100 17.68 -6.56 -0.07
C THR A 100 17.60 -6.16 -1.55
N GLN A 101 18.75 -6.07 -2.22
CA GLN A 101 18.81 -5.67 -3.63
C GLN A 101 18.03 -6.62 -4.55
N THR A 102 18.09 -7.94 -4.29
CA THR A 102 17.34 -8.94 -5.08
C THR A 102 15.83 -8.68 -5.06
N ILE A 103 15.27 -8.38 -3.91
CA ILE A 103 13.83 -8.06 -3.76
C ILE A 103 13.49 -6.77 -4.50
N VAL A 104 14.29 -5.72 -4.31
CA VAL A 104 14.07 -4.42 -4.96
C VAL A 104 14.17 -4.52 -6.48
N CYS A 105 15.16 -5.24 -7.00
CA CYS A 105 15.31 -5.46 -8.45
C CYS A 105 14.10 -6.20 -9.03
N ALA A 106 13.61 -7.23 -8.35
CA ALA A 106 12.43 -7.98 -8.79
C ALA A 106 11.17 -7.11 -8.79
N ALA A 107 10.98 -6.29 -7.74
CA ALA A 107 9.85 -5.36 -7.65
C ALA A 107 9.90 -4.30 -8.77
N ASN A 108 11.07 -3.72 -9.05
CA ASN A 108 11.25 -2.78 -10.15
C ASN A 108 10.89 -3.42 -11.51
N SER A 109 11.40 -4.64 -11.76
CA SER A 109 11.12 -5.37 -13.01
C SER A 109 9.63 -5.67 -13.20
N LEU A 110 8.89 -5.88 -12.11
CA LEU A 110 7.45 -6.08 -12.17
C LEU A 110 6.72 -4.78 -12.48
N ILE A 111 7.05 -3.71 -11.73
CA ILE A 111 6.32 -2.44 -11.83
C ILE A 111 6.65 -1.67 -13.11
N GLU A 112 7.83 -1.88 -13.70
CA GLU A 112 8.22 -1.25 -14.97
C GLU A 112 7.23 -1.55 -16.12
N LYS A 113 6.48 -2.65 -16.02
CA LYS A 113 5.44 -3.03 -16.99
C LYS A 113 4.18 -2.18 -16.91
N ASN A 114 4.00 -1.39 -15.87
CA ASN A 114 2.87 -0.49 -15.74
C ASN A 114 3.08 0.73 -16.63
N GLU A 115 2.09 1.02 -17.47
CA GLU A 115 2.13 2.18 -18.37
C GLU A 115 1.85 3.50 -17.63
N ARG A 116 0.92 3.47 -16.68
CA ARG A 116 0.47 4.63 -15.91
C ARG A 116 1.19 4.67 -14.57
N GLN A 117 2.29 5.42 -14.49
CA GLN A 117 3.10 5.52 -13.28
C GLN A 117 3.96 6.80 -13.25
N ILE A 118 4.36 7.19 -12.04
CA ILE A 118 5.39 8.17 -11.80
C ILE A 118 6.74 7.43 -11.84
N ARG A 119 7.45 7.52 -12.94
CA ARG A 119 8.72 6.79 -13.10
C ARG A 119 9.71 7.13 -12.00
N LYS A 120 10.22 6.11 -11.33
CA LYS A 120 11.22 6.16 -10.27
C LYS A 120 12.13 4.94 -10.37
N ALA A 121 13.37 5.08 -9.91
CA ALA A 121 14.34 3.99 -9.87
C ALA A 121 14.65 3.64 -8.42
N VAL A 122 13.83 2.77 -7.83
CA VAL A 122 14.02 2.33 -6.44
C VAL A 122 15.29 1.47 -6.34
N PHE A 123 16.14 1.77 -5.37
CA PHE A 123 17.39 1.03 -5.13
C PHE A 123 17.56 0.71 -3.65
N SER A 124 18.42 -0.27 -3.34
CA SER A 124 18.79 -0.61 -1.98
C SER A 124 20.32 -0.67 -1.86
N GLU A 125 20.82 -0.11 -0.77
CA GLU A 125 22.24 -0.19 -0.38
C GLU A 125 22.53 -1.38 0.54
N LYS A 126 21.51 -2.20 0.85
CA LYS A 126 21.70 -3.44 1.59
C LYS A 126 22.45 -4.48 0.75
N GLU A 127 22.79 -5.59 1.39
CA GLU A 127 23.37 -6.75 0.71
C GLU A 127 22.46 -7.24 -0.44
N LYS A 128 23.06 -8.02 -1.35
CA LYS A 128 22.32 -8.60 -2.47
C LYS A 128 21.14 -9.44 -2.01
N GLY A 129 21.31 -10.19 -0.92
CA GLY A 129 20.30 -11.10 -0.38
C GLY A 129 20.17 -12.40 -1.19
N GLU A 130 19.31 -13.29 -0.68
CA GLU A 130 19.04 -14.58 -1.29
C GLU A 130 18.22 -14.45 -2.59
N PRO A 131 18.37 -15.41 -3.53
CA PRO A 131 17.52 -15.49 -4.70
C PRO A 131 16.06 -15.72 -4.34
N ILE A 132 15.16 -15.19 -5.16
CA ILE A 132 13.71 -15.44 -5.04
C ILE A 132 13.43 -16.85 -5.57
N GLY A 133 12.90 -17.73 -4.70
CA GLY A 133 12.45 -19.06 -5.08
C GLY A 133 11.03 -19.00 -5.66
N VAL A 134 10.82 -19.72 -6.78
CA VAL A 134 9.49 -19.89 -7.37
C VAL A 134 9.13 -21.36 -7.33
N PHE A 135 7.99 -21.69 -6.75
CA PHE A 135 7.48 -23.05 -6.61
C PHE A 135 6.13 -23.16 -7.31
N GLN A 136 5.94 -24.21 -8.09
CA GLN A 136 4.67 -24.55 -8.70
C GLN A 136 4.09 -25.76 -7.98
N ALA A 137 2.86 -25.62 -7.49
CA ALA A 137 2.09 -26.70 -6.89
C ALA A 137 1.02 -27.21 -7.86
N TYR A 138 0.65 -28.49 -7.76
CA TYR A 138 -0.43 -29.11 -8.55
C TYR A 138 -1.81 -28.98 -7.86
N SER A 139 -1.81 -28.66 -6.56
CA SER A 139 -3.03 -28.45 -5.79
C SER A 139 -2.81 -27.48 -4.65
N ASP A 140 -3.89 -26.91 -4.14
CA ASP A 140 -3.90 -26.01 -2.98
C ASP A 140 -3.27 -26.70 -1.75
N VAL A 141 -3.58 -27.99 -1.55
CA VAL A 141 -3.03 -28.77 -0.42
C VAL A 141 -1.52 -28.88 -0.53
N GLU A 142 -1.01 -29.15 -1.73
CA GLU A 142 0.43 -29.21 -1.99
C GLU A 142 1.09 -27.85 -1.80
N GLU A 143 0.44 -26.74 -2.22
CA GLU A 143 0.91 -25.38 -1.98
C GLU A 143 1.10 -25.13 -0.47
N GLY A 144 0.11 -25.47 0.35
CA GLY A 144 0.19 -25.35 1.80
C GLY A 144 1.32 -26.20 2.40
N ASP A 145 1.51 -27.41 1.89
CA ASP A 145 2.56 -28.30 2.34
C ASP A 145 3.96 -27.80 1.96
N ILE A 146 4.14 -27.29 0.74
CA ILE A 146 5.40 -26.68 0.28
C ILE A 146 5.77 -25.49 1.18
N VAL A 147 4.83 -24.58 1.44
CA VAL A 147 5.08 -23.40 2.28
C VAL A 147 5.46 -23.82 3.71
N ALA A 148 4.68 -24.71 4.32
CA ALA A 148 4.96 -25.14 5.68
C ALA A 148 6.29 -25.90 5.80
N ASN A 149 6.64 -26.72 4.81
CA ASN A 149 7.93 -27.42 4.77
C ASN A 149 9.10 -26.42 4.62
N LYS A 150 8.93 -25.39 3.76
CA LYS A 150 9.95 -24.36 3.57
C LYS A 150 10.20 -23.54 4.84
N ILE A 151 9.15 -23.21 5.58
CA ILE A 151 9.28 -22.58 6.90
C ILE A 151 10.07 -23.47 7.86
N ALA A 152 9.74 -24.76 7.92
CA ALA A 152 10.46 -25.69 8.79
C ALA A 152 11.96 -25.82 8.42
N GLU A 153 12.26 -25.87 7.13
CA GLU A 153 13.63 -25.91 6.59
C GLU A 153 14.42 -24.66 7.00
N LEU A 154 13.91 -23.46 6.69
CA LEU A 154 14.57 -22.19 6.98
C LEU A 154 14.77 -21.97 8.48
N ARG A 155 13.80 -22.35 9.30
CA ARG A 155 13.96 -22.29 10.76
C ARG A 155 15.08 -23.18 11.27
N ARG A 156 15.23 -24.37 10.70
CA ARG A 156 16.30 -25.30 11.08
C ARG A 156 17.67 -24.80 10.62
N GLU A 157 17.74 -24.24 9.41
CA GLU A 157 18.98 -23.76 8.80
C GLU A 157 19.48 -22.46 9.43
N TYR A 158 18.58 -21.45 9.54
CA TYR A 158 18.94 -20.10 9.97
C TYR A 158 18.53 -19.79 11.40
N ARG A 159 17.86 -20.71 12.11
CA ARG A 159 17.34 -20.53 13.48
C ARG A 159 16.31 -19.40 13.63
N TYR A 160 15.58 -19.10 12.57
CA TYR A 160 14.52 -18.08 12.59
C TYR A 160 13.39 -18.45 13.57
N GLY A 161 12.85 -17.45 14.27
CA GLY A 161 11.60 -17.56 15.00
C GLY A 161 10.38 -17.59 14.07
N TYR A 162 9.23 -18.07 14.53
CA TYR A 162 8.02 -18.06 13.69
C TYR A 162 7.53 -16.65 13.36
N ALA A 163 7.81 -15.65 14.18
CA ALA A 163 7.44 -14.26 13.96
C ALA A 163 8.22 -13.59 12.80
N GLU A 164 9.27 -14.25 12.28
CA GLU A 164 10.07 -13.74 11.17
C GLU A 164 9.54 -14.19 9.79
N PHE A 165 8.45 -14.96 9.79
CA PHE A 165 7.79 -15.42 8.56
C PHE A 165 6.44 -14.72 8.38
N ALA A 166 6.13 -14.41 7.13
CA ALA A 166 4.81 -13.95 6.73
C ALA A 166 4.35 -14.72 5.47
N ILE A 167 3.09 -15.12 5.45
CA ILE A 167 2.45 -15.73 4.28
C ILE A 167 1.43 -14.71 3.76
N LEU A 168 1.63 -14.26 2.52
CA LEU A 168 0.73 -13.34 1.85
C LEU A 168 -0.07 -14.09 0.80
N TYR A 169 -1.36 -13.84 0.73
CA TYR A 169 -2.27 -14.47 -0.23
C TYR A 169 -3.26 -13.45 -0.80
N ARG A 170 -3.83 -13.76 -1.95
CA ARG A 170 -4.71 -12.83 -2.67
C ARG A 170 -6.10 -12.71 -2.04
N THR A 171 -6.66 -13.81 -1.55
CA THR A 171 -8.03 -13.86 -1.00
C THR A 171 -8.06 -14.59 0.33
N ASN A 172 -8.97 -14.18 1.22
CA ASN A 172 -9.13 -14.81 2.55
C ASN A 172 -9.46 -16.31 2.48
N ALA A 173 -10.04 -16.77 1.37
CA ALA A 173 -10.35 -18.20 1.20
C ALA A 173 -9.07 -19.07 1.16
N GLN A 174 -7.95 -18.51 0.67
CA GLN A 174 -6.67 -19.21 0.59
C GLN A 174 -6.05 -19.45 1.98
N SER A 175 -6.39 -18.66 3.00
CA SER A 175 -5.82 -18.81 4.35
C SER A 175 -6.02 -20.20 4.94
N ARG A 176 -7.18 -20.82 4.67
CA ARG A 176 -7.54 -22.13 5.24
C ARG A 176 -6.53 -23.22 4.92
N ILE A 177 -6.02 -23.23 3.71
CA ILE A 177 -5.05 -24.23 3.25
C ILE A 177 -3.74 -24.11 4.05
N PHE A 178 -3.26 -22.88 4.19
CA PHE A 178 -2.05 -22.62 4.98
C PHE A 178 -2.26 -22.92 6.46
N GLU A 179 -3.41 -22.55 7.02
CA GLU A 179 -3.76 -22.88 8.40
C GLU A 179 -3.74 -24.37 8.67
N GLU A 180 -4.35 -25.17 7.78
CA GLU A 180 -4.37 -26.62 7.90
C GLU A 180 -2.95 -27.19 7.81
N ALA A 181 -2.13 -26.76 6.87
CA ALA A 181 -0.76 -27.21 6.68
C ALA A 181 0.14 -26.87 7.89
N LEU A 182 -0.01 -25.67 8.46
CA LEU A 182 0.70 -25.22 9.65
C LEU A 182 0.25 -26.00 10.89
N ARG A 183 -1.07 -26.19 11.06
CA ARG A 183 -1.66 -26.90 12.19
C ARG A 183 -1.24 -28.37 12.21
N LYS A 184 -1.22 -29.06 11.06
CA LYS A 184 -0.71 -30.43 10.93
C LYS A 184 0.73 -30.58 11.43
N ARG A 185 1.53 -29.51 11.38
CA ARG A 185 2.93 -29.47 11.82
C ARG A 185 3.13 -28.81 13.19
N SER A 186 2.02 -28.53 13.91
CA SER A 186 2.04 -27.82 15.21
C SER A 186 2.82 -26.48 15.15
N MET A 187 2.76 -25.80 14.03
CA MET A 187 3.38 -24.47 13.85
C MET A 187 2.41 -23.39 14.32
N PRO A 188 2.80 -22.51 15.24
CA PRO A 188 1.95 -21.38 15.65
C PRO A 188 1.82 -20.36 14.52
N TYR A 189 0.64 -19.80 14.36
CA TYR A 189 0.37 -18.74 13.38
C TYR A 189 -0.64 -17.73 13.93
N LYS A 190 -0.72 -16.57 13.31
CA LYS A 190 -1.72 -15.53 13.55
C LYS A 190 -2.26 -15.03 12.22
N ILE A 191 -3.57 -14.83 12.13
CA ILE A 191 -4.25 -14.23 10.99
C ILE A 191 -4.55 -12.76 11.35
N TYR A 192 -4.35 -11.89 10.39
CA TYR A 192 -4.62 -10.46 10.52
C TYR A 192 -5.77 -10.02 9.62
#